data_bbec5b7806cf160c63c27ca4ac9b0a2c
#
_entry.id   bbec5b7806cf160c63c27ca4ac9b0a2c
#
_cell.length_a   1.000
_cell.length_b   1.000
_cell.length_c   1.000
_cell.angle_alpha   90.00
_cell.angle_beta   90.00
_cell.angle_gamma   90.00
#
_symmetry.space_group_name_H-M   'P 1'
#
loop_
_entity.id
_entity.type
_entity.pdbx_description
1 polymer ?
#
loop_
_entity_poly.entity_id
_entity_poly.type
_entity_poly.pdbx_seq_one_letter_code
_entity_poly.pdbx_strand_id
1 'polypeptide(L)'
;IKTDNVPGKPEWFDALVNKVIVEGDDVTKKFATGERQSIHQKKLDDGSVVRVTEDVDDGAVRVEYESSENVFEDPVQLQYKKPLPDEGDPRPTAEFTTAESGPVGRAYGPDDFEIEVDEVGGRSIRDLDSDVSKLKEYATGQKPTMKEILQNKKRRDKAKAISEDAEAQSDAVIRRQGDYDPSPDDFASGGIARMLGE
;
A
#
# COMPACT_ATOMS: atom_id res chain seq x y z
N ILE A 1 22.55 -3.40 8.71
CA ILE A 1 22.24 -3.96 7.38
C ILE A 1 22.78 -3.01 6.32
N LYS A 2 23.31 -3.56 5.25
CA LYS A 2 23.73 -2.83 4.07
C LYS A 2 23.21 -3.57 2.84
N THR A 3 22.37 -2.92 2.07
CA THR A 3 21.78 -3.48 0.86
C THR A 3 22.46 -2.94 -0.40
N ASP A 4 22.30 -3.65 -1.52
CA ASP A 4 22.87 -3.21 -2.79
C ASP A 4 22.19 -1.90 -3.26
N ASN A 5 22.93 -1.10 -4.03
CA ASN A 5 22.35 0.08 -4.65
C ASN A 5 21.61 -0.35 -5.92
N VAL A 6 20.28 -0.26 -5.87
CA VAL A 6 19.39 -0.67 -6.95
C VAL A 6 18.51 0.50 -7.40
N PRO A 7 18.03 0.50 -8.66
CA PRO A 7 17.14 1.56 -9.15
C PRO A 7 15.91 1.73 -8.26
N GLY A 8 15.54 2.97 -7.98
CA GLY A 8 14.37 3.31 -7.16
C GLY A 8 14.61 3.32 -5.66
N LYS A 9 15.63 2.63 -5.15
CA LYS A 9 15.96 2.64 -3.72
C LYS A 9 16.49 4.01 -3.30
N PRO A 10 15.89 4.65 -2.26
CA PRO A 10 16.42 5.91 -1.74
C PRO A 10 17.72 5.71 -0.98
N GLU A 11 18.63 6.67 -1.07
CA GLU A 11 19.94 6.63 -0.42
C GLU A 11 19.85 6.49 1.12
N TRP A 12 18.77 6.99 1.70
CA TRP A 12 18.54 6.96 3.14
C TRP A 12 17.92 5.64 3.64
N PHE A 13 17.58 4.69 2.76
CA PHE A 13 16.90 3.44 3.14
C PHE A 13 17.70 2.62 4.17
N ASP A 14 18.98 2.35 3.90
CA ASP A 14 19.83 1.57 4.82
C ASP A 14 20.02 2.29 6.17
N ALA A 15 20.12 3.62 6.15
CA ALA A 15 20.20 4.43 7.36
C ALA A 15 18.93 4.33 8.20
N LEU A 16 17.76 4.38 7.55
CA LEU A 16 16.46 4.18 8.19
C LEU A 16 16.38 2.82 8.86
N VAL A 17 16.64 1.76 8.10
CA VAL A 17 16.59 0.37 8.58
C VAL A 17 17.47 0.19 9.81
N ASN A 18 18.76 0.60 9.73
CA ASN A 18 19.68 0.47 10.83
C ASN A 18 19.26 1.29 12.06
N LYS A 19 18.71 2.47 11.85
CA LYS A 19 18.27 3.33 12.95
C LYS A 19 17.06 2.73 13.68
N VAL A 20 16.10 2.17 12.94
CA VAL A 20 14.96 1.47 13.55
C VAL A 20 15.40 0.22 14.32
N ILE A 21 16.34 -0.55 13.79
CA ILE A 21 16.90 -1.71 14.50
C ILE A 21 17.58 -1.32 15.82
N VAL A 22 18.30 -0.20 15.83
CA VAL A 22 19.05 0.26 17.02
C VAL A 22 18.16 0.94 18.05
N GLU A 23 17.22 1.75 17.61
CA GLU A 23 16.39 2.62 18.49
C GLU A 23 14.99 2.07 18.74
N GLY A 24 14.55 1.08 17.98
CA GLY A 24 13.23 0.48 18.11
C GLY A 24 13.17 -0.69 19.06
N ASP A 25 11.96 -1.13 19.34
CA ASP A 25 11.69 -2.31 20.14
C ASP A 25 11.74 -3.57 19.26
N ASP A 26 12.34 -4.65 19.76
CA ASP A 26 12.25 -5.97 19.12
C ASP A 26 10.84 -6.55 19.34
N VAL A 27 10.10 -6.64 18.26
CA VAL A 27 8.73 -7.18 18.24
C VAL A 27 8.62 -8.49 17.46
N THR A 28 9.74 -9.14 17.19
CA THR A 28 9.84 -10.39 16.43
C THR A 28 8.86 -11.44 16.93
N LYS A 29 8.83 -11.69 18.24
CA LYS A 29 7.92 -12.69 18.83
C LYS A 29 6.44 -12.43 18.61
N LYS A 30 6.08 -11.17 18.36
CA LYS A 30 4.68 -10.77 18.17
C LYS A 30 4.23 -10.84 16.72
N PHE A 31 5.12 -10.53 15.77
CA PHE A 31 4.75 -10.32 14.38
C PHE A 31 5.43 -11.28 13.39
N ALA A 32 6.47 -12.03 13.80
CA ALA A 32 7.12 -12.95 12.89
C ALA A 32 6.16 -14.05 12.43
N THR A 33 6.15 -14.28 11.13
CA THR A 33 5.40 -15.35 10.46
C THR A 33 6.32 -16.50 10.02
N GLY A 34 7.64 -16.27 10.03
CA GLY A 34 8.68 -17.22 9.68
C GLY A 34 9.76 -17.35 10.79
N GLU A 35 10.52 -18.44 10.76
CA GLU A 35 11.53 -18.74 11.79
C GLU A 35 12.76 -17.83 11.73
N ARG A 36 13.10 -17.33 10.52
CA ARG A 36 14.32 -16.56 10.29
C ARG A 36 14.02 -15.08 10.00
N GLN A 37 12.97 -14.56 10.65
CA GLN A 37 12.61 -13.16 10.61
C GLN A 37 13.08 -12.44 11.87
N SER A 38 13.51 -11.19 11.69
CA SER A 38 13.80 -10.23 12.76
C SER A 38 12.97 -8.98 12.52
N ILE A 39 12.18 -8.56 13.51
CA ILE A 39 11.24 -7.46 13.37
C ILE A 39 11.44 -6.44 14.46
N HIS A 40 11.70 -5.20 14.06
CA HIS A 40 11.87 -4.06 14.95
C HIS A 40 10.86 -2.97 14.64
N GLN A 41 10.34 -2.32 15.67
CA GLN A 41 9.33 -1.27 15.53
C GLN A 41 9.72 -0.03 16.29
N LYS A 42 9.55 1.13 15.65
CA LYS A 42 9.76 2.44 16.27
C LYS A 42 8.53 3.30 16.11
N LYS A 43 8.06 3.87 17.21
CA LYS A 43 7.08 4.95 17.17
C LYS A 43 7.82 6.28 17.09
N LEU A 44 7.45 7.10 16.10
CA LEU A 44 8.00 8.44 15.88
C LEU A 44 7.28 9.49 16.74
N ASP A 45 7.84 10.70 16.81
CA ASP A 45 7.33 11.78 17.65
C ASP A 45 5.94 12.28 17.23
N ASP A 46 5.58 12.14 15.96
CA ASP A 46 4.26 12.49 15.42
C ASP A 46 3.21 11.39 15.62
N GLY A 47 3.58 10.29 16.25
CA GLY A 47 2.71 9.15 16.51
C GLY A 47 2.71 8.09 15.41
N SER A 48 3.32 8.36 14.26
CA SER A 48 3.49 7.36 13.20
C SER A 48 4.38 6.20 13.65
N VAL A 49 4.21 5.06 13.00
CA VAL A 49 4.93 3.82 13.35
C VAL A 49 5.73 3.35 12.15
N VAL A 50 6.99 3.03 12.40
CA VAL A 50 7.88 2.40 11.42
C VAL A 50 8.23 1.01 11.91
N ARG A 51 7.97 0.00 11.08
CA ARG A 51 8.34 -1.38 11.34
C ARG A 51 9.31 -1.86 10.28
N VAL A 52 10.39 -2.48 10.70
CA VAL A 52 11.39 -3.08 9.83
C VAL A 52 11.37 -4.59 10.04
N THR A 53 11.19 -5.32 8.95
CA THR A 53 11.29 -6.78 8.91
C THR A 53 12.48 -7.16 8.06
N GLU A 54 13.40 -7.91 8.63
CA GLU A 54 14.45 -8.61 7.90
C GLU A 54 14.04 -10.09 7.79
N ASP A 55 13.94 -10.59 6.58
CA ASP A 55 13.63 -11.97 6.27
C ASP A 55 14.82 -12.60 5.55
N VAL A 56 15.51 -13.51 6.26
CA VAL A 56 16.71 -14.14 5.73
C VAL A 56 16.37 -15.20 4.69
N ASP A 57 15.21 -15.84 4.79
CA ASP A 57 14.79 -16.88 3.86
C ASP A 57 14.41 -16.32 2.50
N ASP A 58 13.73 -15.16 2.51
CA ASP A 58 13.35 -14.43 1.29
C ASP A 58 14.45 -13.50 0.76
N GLY A 59 15.49 -13.25 1.54
CA GLY A 59 16.52 -12.25 1.25
C GLY A 59 15.93 -10.83 1.18
N ALA A 60 14.88 -10.56 1.98
CA ALA A 60 14.13 -9.33 1.95
C ALA A 60 14.37 -8.46 3.19
N VAL A 61 14.40 -7.15 2.97
CA VAL A 61 14.30 -6.13 4.02
C VAL A 61 13.10 -5.26 3.70
N ARG A 62 12.08 -5.31 4.54
CA ARG A 62 10.82 -4.58 4.37
C ARG A 62 10.69 -3.51 5.44
N VAL A 63 10.25 -2.34 5.03
CA VAL A 63 9.86 -1.25 5.92
C VAL A 63 8.38 -1.00 5.71
N GLU A 64 7.61 -1.07 6.78
CA GLU A 64 6.20 -0.68 6.83
C GLU A 64 6.08 0.65 7.56
N TYR A 65 5.38 1.60 6.95
CA TYR A 65 5.16 2.92 7.51
C TYR A 65 3.68 3.19 7.68
N GLU A 66 3.25 3.29 8.91
CA GLU A 66 1.88 3.60 9.31
C GLU A 66 1.82 5.04 9.82
N SER A 67 1.03 5.87 9.17
CA SER A 67 0.85 7.28 9.53
C SER A 67 -0.59 7.70 9.33
N SER A 68 -1.08 8.58 10.19
CA SER A 68 -2.40 9.23 10.02
C SER A 68 -2.46 10.13 8.78
N GLU A 69 -1.33 10.41 8.14
CA GLU A 69 -1.23 11.20 6.92
C GLU A 69 -1.14 10.33 5.66
N ASN A 70 -1.14 9.01 5.78
CA ASN A 70 -1.22 8.13 4.63
C ASN A 70 -2.54 8.39 3.88
N VAL A 71 -2.49 8.31 2.56
CA VAL A 71 -3.68 8.53 1.72
C VAL A 71 -4.70 7.41 1.96
N PHE A 72 -4.19 6.22 2.18
CA PHE A 72 -4.96 5.02 2.47
C PHE A 72 -4.67 4.55 3.89
N GLU A 73 -5.59 3.83 4.50
CA GLU A 73 -5.49 3.40 5.90
C GLU A 73 -4.36 2.40 6.16
N ASP A 74 -3.99 1.62 5.13
CA ASP A 74 -2.96 0.61 5.25
C ASP A 74 -1.54 1.20 5.27
N PRO A 75 -0.58 0.49 5.89
CA PRO A 75 0.82 0.91 5.91
C PRO A 75 1.42 0.98 4.51
N VAL A 76 2.19 2.04 4.25
CA VAL A 76 3.06 2.10 3.07
C VAL A 76 4.21 1.14 3.23
N GLN A 77 4.51 0.36 2.20
CA GLN A 77 5.59 -0.61 2.20
C GLN A 77 6.74 -0.17 1.30
N LEU A 78 7.95 -0.31 1.81
CA LEU A 78 9.20 -0.15 1.07
C LEU A 78 9.97 -1.46 1.21
N GLN A 79 10.29 -2.12 0.11
CA GLN A 79 10.93 -3.42 0.15
C GLN A 79 12.17 -3.47 -0.74
N TYR A 80 13.29 -3.84 -0.14
CA TYR A 80 14.45 -4.35 -0.86
C TYR A 80 14.40 -5.88 -0.81
N LYS A 81 14.57 -6.52 -1.98
CA LYS A 81 14.62 -7.98 -2.07
C LYS A 81 15.82 -8.40 -2.94
N LYS A 82 16.60 -9.34 -2.41
CA LYS A 82 17.64 -10.03 -3.15
C LYS A 82 17.39 -11.52 -3.02
N PRO A 83 16.63 -12.11 -3.95
CA PRO A 83 16.29 -13.53 -3.88
C PRO A 83 17.55 -14.38 -3.78
N LEU A 84 17.46 -15.45 -3.00
CA LEU A 84 18.53 -16.45 -2.95
C LEU A 84 18.54 -17.22 -4.27
N PRO A 85 19.74 -17.61 -4.78
CA PRO A 85 19.82 -18.40 -6.02
C PRO A 85 19.23 -19.78 -5.80
N ASP A 86 18.23 -20.14 -6.62
CA ASP A 86 17.73 -21.50 -6.73
C ASP A 86 18.63 -22.36 -7.62
N GLU A 87 18.58 -23.68 -7.43
CA GLU A 87 19.35 -24.64 -8.23
C GLU A 87 18.98 -24.50 -9.72
N GLY A 88 19.92 -23.99 -10.51
CA GLY A 88 19.77 -23.83 -11.96
C GLY A 88 19.40 -22.45 -12.45
N ASP A 89 19.17 -21.49 -11.56
CA ASP A 89 18.83 -20.13 -11.95
C ASP A 89 20.07 -19.22 -12.05
N PRO A 90 20.17 -18.38 -13.11
CA PRO A 90 21.20 -17.37 -13.16
C PRO A 90 20.98 -16.34 -12.04
N ARG A 91 22.06 -15.91 -11.41
CA ARG A 91 22.14 -15.00 -10.26
C ARG A 91 20.97 -14.02 -10.18
N PRO A 92 20.10 -14.13 -9.16
CA PRO A 92 18.99 -13.21 -9.00
C PRO A 92 19.49 -11.77 -8.84
N THR A 93 18.82 -10.85 -9.49
CA THR A 93 19.10 -9.42 -9.36
C THR A 93 18.32 -8.84 -8.18
N ALA A 94 19.00 -8.06 -7.34
CA ALA A 94 18.33 -7.32 -6.30
C ALA A 94 17.39 -6.26 -6.90
N GLU A 95 16.27 -6.05 -6.23
CA GLU A 95 15.26 -5.05 -6.63
C GLU A 95 14.77 -4.24 -5.43
N PHE A 96 14.20 -3.08 -5.71
CA PHE A 96 13.52 -2.25 -4.73
C PHE A 96 12.13 -1.92 -5.25
N THR A 97 11.14 -2.18 -4.42
CA THR A 97 9.73 -1.92 -4.72
C THR A 97 9.08 -1.12 -3.61
N THR A 98 8.02 -0.43 -3.96
CA THR A 98 7.14 0.27 -3.02
C THR A 98 5.72 -0.21 -3.24
N ALA A 99 4.91 -0.26 -2.19
CA ALA A 99 3.51 -0.58 -2.30
C ALA A 99 2.69 0.24 -1.29
N GLU A 100 1.47 0.52 -1.66
CA GLU A 100 0.43 1.09 -0.81
C GLU A 100 -0.92 0.53 -1.28
N SER A 101 -1.83 0.29 -0.34
CA SER A 101 -3.19 -0.12 -0.68
C SER A 101 -4.02 1.08 -1.10
N GLY A 102 -4.91 0.90 -2.05
CA GLY A 102 -5.77 1.96 -2.52
C GLY A 102 -7.02 1.43 -3.21
N PRO A 103 -8.11 2.21 -3.23
CA PRO A 103 -9.31 1.81 -3.94
C PRO A 103 -9.05 1.80 -5.45
N VAL A 104 -9.33 0.67 -6.07
CA VAL A 104 -9.31 0.51 -7.53
C VAL A 104 -10.74 0.27 -7.99
N GLY A 105 -11.29 1.24 -8.74
CA GLY A 105 -12.60 1.08 -9.35
C GLY A 105 -12.52 0.16 -10.57
N ARG A 106 -13.34 -0.89 -10.61
CA ARG A 106 -13.51 -1.76 -11.77
C ARG A 106 -14.94 -1.68 -12.29
N ALA A 107 -15.10 -1.32 -13.57
CA ALA A 107 -16.39 -1.34 -14.24
C ALA A 107 -16.56 -2.67 -14.98
N TYR A 108 -17.54 -3.46 -14.58
CA TYR A 108 -17.89 -4.74 -15.22
C TYR A 108 -18.97 -4.57 -16.31
N GLY A 109 -19.68 -3.46 -16.30
CA GLY A 109 -20.70 -3.12 -17.25
C GLY A 109 -21.19 -1.69 -17.04
N PRO A 110 -22.16 -1.19 -17.86
CA PRO A 110 -22.63 0.18 -17.76
C PRO A 110 -23.30 0.51 -16.41
N ASP A 111 -23.73 -0.51 -15.66
CA ASP A 111 -24.43 -0.34 -14.40
C ASP A 111 -23.71 -1.03 -13.21
N ASP A 112 -22.58 -1.73 -13.49
CA ASP A 112 -21.81 -2.45 -12.46
C ASP A 112 -20.47 -1.78 -12.24
N PHE A 113 -20.28 -1.25 -11.06
CA PHE A 113 -19.00 -0.70 -10.60
C PHE A 113 -18.67 -1.28 -9.23
N GLU A 114 -17.53 -1.91 -9.10
CA GLU A 114 -17.07 -2.49 -7.85
C GLU A 114 -15.78 -1.80 -7.43
N ILE A 115 -15.68 -1.44 -6.15
CA ILE A 115 -14.43 -0.96 -5.56
C ILE A 115 -13.75 -2.14 -4.87
N GLU A 116 -12.58 -2.47 -5.37
CA GLU A 116 -11.66 -3.37 -4.69
C GLU A 116 -10.53 -2.54 -4.07
N VAL A 117 -10.08 -2.94 -2.89
CA VAL A 117 -8.84 -2.44 -2.33
C VAL A 117 -7.71 -3.29 -2.89
N ASP A 118 -6.93 -2.70 -3.76
CA ASP A 118 -5.80 -3.37 -4.40
C ASP A 118 -4.48 -2.79 -3.89
N GLU A 119 -3.44 -3.62 -3.84
CA GLU A 119 -2.10 -3.16 -3.56
C GLU A 119 -1.53 -2.49 -4.82
N VAL A 120 -1.35 -1.18 -4.74
CA VAL A 120 -0.78 -0.39 -5.83
C VAL A 120 0.73 -0.35 -5.64
N GLY A 121 1.44 -1.10 -6.47
CA GLY A 121 2.90 -1.21 -6.41
C GLY A 121 3.61 -0.32 -7.41
N GLY A 122 4.77 0.18 -7.00
CA GLY A 122 5.69 0.94 -7.84
C GLY A 122 7.13 0.44 -7.67
N ARG A 123 8.02 0.87 -8.57
CA ARG A 123 9.45 0.51 -8.52
C ARG A 123 10.31 1.53 -7.81
N SER A 124 9.74 2.64 -7.39
CA SER A 124 10.45 3.70 -6.68
C SER A 124 9.54 4.42 -5.71
N ILE A 125 10.15 5.11 -4.75
CA ILE A 125 9.42 5.93 -3.77
C ILE A 125 8.62 7.08 -4.42
N ARG A 126 8.92 7.41 -5.68
CA ARG A 126 8.21 8.46 -6.44
C ARG A 126 6.85 8.00 -6.94
N ASP A 127 6.63 6.70 -6.96
CA ASP A 127 5.38 6.09 -7.44
C ASP A 127 4.31 6.03 -6.33
N LEU A 128 4.69 6.30 -5.07
CA LEU A 128 3.78 6.41 -3.95
C LEU A 128 2.97 7.71 -3.97
N ASP A 129 1.72 7.64 -3.59
CA ASP A 129 0.84 8.79 -3.36
C ASP A 129 0.95 9.31 -1.92
N SER A 130 1.22 8.45 -0.96
CA SER A 130 1.45 8.80 0.44
C SER A 130 2.78 9.54 0.66
N ASP A 131 2.82 10.43 1.65
CA ASP A 131 4.02 11.21 2.00
C ASP A 131 4.89 10.43 2.98
N VAL A 132 6.05 9.99 2.50
CA VAL A 132 7.06 9.27 3.29
C VAL A 132 8.27 10.14 3.67
N SER A 133 8.17 11.47 3.54
CA SER A 133 9.27 12.39 3.87
C SER A 133 9.72 12.33 5.32
N LYS A 134 8.84 11.93 6.23
CA LYS A 134 9.14 11.68 7.65
C LYS A 134 10.15 10.55 7.84
N LEU A 135 10.09 9.51 7.01
CA LEU A 135 11.10 8.44 7.04
C LEU A 135 12.49 8.96 6.71
N LYS A 136 12.61 9.82 5.68
CA LYS A 136 13.86 10.49 5.34
C LYS A 136 14.35 11.40 6.46
N GLU A 137 13.46 12.21 7.05
CA GLU A 137 13.78 13.08 8.18
C GLU A 137 14.29 12.27 9.37
N TYR A 138 13.59 11.19 9.73
CA TYR A 138 14.01 10.31 10.82
C TYR A 138 15.37 9.64 10.52
N ALA A 139 15.56 9.13 9.30
CA ALA A 139 16.79 8.45 8.92
C ALA A 139 18.03 9.37 8.92
N THR A 140 17.88 10.60 8.43
CA THR A 140 19.01 11.49 8.12
C THR A 140 19.09 12.75 8.99
N GLY A 141 18.02 13.09 9.71
CA GLY A 141 17.87 14.37 10.39
C GLY A 141 17.59 15.56 9.45
N GLN A 142 17.46 15.32 8.15
CA GLN A 142 17.21 16.37 7.15
C GLN A 142 15.72 16.60 6.97
N LYS A 143 15.27 17.80 7.26
CA LYS A 143 13.87 18.19 7.00
C LYS A 143 13.59 18.27 5.50
N PRO A 144 12.35 17.91 5.08
CA PRO A 144 11.95 18.05 3.70
C PRO A 144 12.01 19.53 3.26
N THR A 145 12.41 19.75 2.02
CA THR A 145 12.42 21.08 1.42
C THR A 145 10.98 21.54 1.12
N MET A 146 10.76 22.86 1.03
CA MET A 146 9.43 23.40 0.65
C MET A 146 8.94 22.85 -0.70
N LYS A 147 9.84 22.56 -1.63
CA LYS A 147 9.50 21.97 -2.92
C LYS A 147 8.98 20.54 -2.74
N GLU A 148 9.64 19.72 -1.92
CA GLU A 148 9.21 18.36 -1.60
C GLU A 148 7.84 18.37 -0.89
N ILE A 149 7.66 19.26 0.10
CA ILE A 149 6.38 19.41 0.83
C ILE A 149 5.24 19.74 -0.13
N LEU A 150 5.43 20.69 -1.05
CA LEU A 150 4.40 21.09 -2.02
C LEU A 150 4.10 19.98 -3.03
N GLN A 151 5.12 19.24 -3.47
CA GLN A 151 4.93 18.10 -4.37
C GLN A 151 4.14 16.97 -3.70
N ASN A 152 4.51 16.60 -2.46
CA ASN A 152 3.84 15.58 -1.70
C ASN A 152 2.38 15.95 -1.41
N LYS A 153 2.14 17.21 -1.02
CA LYS A 153 0.77 17.72 -0.84
C LYS A 153 -0.06 17.57 -2.11
N LYS A 154 0.48 17.99 -3.25
CA LYS A 154 -0.23 17.91 -4.54
C LYS A 154 -0.54 16.46 -4.93
N ARG A 155 0.38 15.53 -4.68
CA ARG A 155 0.15 14.09 -4.94
C ARG A 155 -0.95 13.54 -4.05
N ARG A 156 -0.87 13.79 -2.74
CA ARG A 156 -1.89 13.38 -1.77
C ARG A 156 -3.27 13.96 -2.10
N ASP A 157 -3.35 15.24 -2.43
CA ASP A 157 -4.62 15.88 -2.77
C ASP A 157 -5.23 15.24 -4.04
N LYS A 158 -4.38 14.87 -5.02
CA LYS A 158 -4.81 14.16 -6.23
C LYS A 158 -5.30 12.75 -5.91
N ALA A 159 -4.58 11.99 -5.10
CA ALA A 159 -4.94 10.64 -4.72
C ALA A 159 -6.26 10.61 -3.93
N LYS A 160 -6.43 11.54 -2.99
CA LYS A 160 -7.70 11.71 -2.27
C LYS A 160 -8.88 12.00 -3.20
N ALA A 161 -8.70 12.90 -4.16
CA ALA A 161 -9.76 13.21 -5.12
C ALA A 161 -10.17 11.98 -5.95
N ILE A 162 -9.22 11.12 -6.34
CA ILE A 162 -9.50 9.86 -7.04
C ILE A 162 -10.25 8.89 -6.12
N SER A 163 -9.84 8.77 -4.85
CA SER A 163 -10.51 7.93 -3.86
C SER A 163 -11.95 8.38 -3.61
N GLU A 164 -12.16 9.66 -3.38
CA GLU A 164 -13.49 10.24 -3.16
C GLU A 164 -14.42 10.06 -4.37
N ASP A 165 -13.89 10.19 -5.60
CA ASP A 165 -14.65 9.96 -6.84
C ASP A 165 -15.02 8.47 -6.98
N ALA A 166 -14.10 7.57 -6.66
CA ALA A 166 -14.35 6.13 -6.66
C ALA A 166 -15.42 5.73 -5.63
N GLU A 167 -15.35 6.26 -4.39
CA GLU A 167 -16.37 6.02 -3.36
C GLU A 167 -17.74 6.55 -3.80
N ALA A 168 -17.81 7.76 -4.37
CA ALA A 168 -19.06 8.34 -4.86
C ALA A 168 -19.70 7.51 -5.97
N GLN A 169 -18.89 6.91 -6.86
CA GLN A 169 -19.36 6.01 -7.90
C GLN A 169 -19.89 4.71 -7.32
N SER A 170 -19.18 4.10 -6.35
CA SER A 170 -19.65 2.90 -5.64
C SER A 170 -20.99 3.13 -4.93
N ASP A 171 -21.09 4.23 -4.19
CA ASP A 171 -22.32 4.61 -3.49
C ASP A 171 -23.51 4.77 -4.46
N ALA A 172 -23.27 5.32 -5.64
CA ALA A 172 -24.30 5.47 -6.65
C ALA A 172 -24.79 4.11 -7.20
N VAL A 173 -23.86 3.15 -7.38
CA VAL A 173 -24.21 1.78 -7.81
C VAL A 173 -24.97 1.04 -6.71
N ILE A 174 -24.48 1.08 -5.45
CA ILE A 174 -25.14 0.45 -4.31
C ILE A 174 -26.58 0.98 -4.14
N ARG A 175 -26.77 2.29 -4.27
CA ARG A 175 -28.13 2.88 -4.21
C ARG A 175 -29.03 2.38 -5.33
N ARG A 176 -28.52 2.27 -6.57
CA ARG A 176 -29.29 1.71 -7.69
C ARG A 176 -29.66 0.25 -7.46
N GLN A 177 -28.73 -0.55 -6.93
CA GLN A 177 -28.98 -1.96 -6.58
C GLN A 177 -29.96 -2.09 -5.42
N GLY A 178 -29.88 -1.20 -4.41
CA GLY A 178 -30.82 -1.17 -3.28
C GLY A 178 -32.24 -0.75 -3.67
N ASP A 179 -32.37 0.10 -4.69
CA ASP A 179 -33.69 0.45 -5.29
C ASP A 179 -34.27 -0.68 -6.16
N TYR A 180 -33.43 -1.64 -6.56
CA TYR A 180 -33.80 -2.86 -7.28
C TYR A 180 -33.71 -4.08 -6.36
N ASP A 181 -34.52 -4.08 -5.31
CA ASP A 181 -34.87 -5.32 -4.60
C ASP A 181 -36.12 -5.90 -5.28
N PRO A 182 -35.97 -6.94 -6.15
CA PRO A 182 -37.13 -7.53 -6.80
C PRO A 182 -37.97 -8.17 -5.70
N SER A 183 -39.08 -7.51 -5.36
CA SER A 183 -40.00 -8.08 -4.39
C SER A 183 -40.52 -9.42 -4.94
N PRO A 184 -40.80 -10.42 -4.09
CA PRO A 184 -41.43 -11.66 -4.52
C PRO A 184 -42.70 -11.41 -5.35
N ASP A 185 -43.37 -10.26 -5.16
CA ASP A 185 -44.53 -9.82 -5.88
C ASP A 185 -44.23 -9.37 -7.33
N ASP A 186 -43.00 -8.91 -7.63
CA ASP A 186 -42.60 -8.59 -9.00
C ASP A 186 -42.49 -9.85 -9.86
N PHE A 187 -42.16 -10.99 -9.28
CA PHE A 187 -42.19 -12.28 -9.96
C PHE A 187 -43.62 -12.85 -10.03
N ALA A 188 -44.48 -12.61 -9.02
CA ALA A 188 -45.84 -13.04 -8.98
C ALA A 188 -46.75 -12.28 -9.94
N SER A 189 -46.42 -11.04 -10.30
CA SER A 189 -47.18 -10.22 -11.25
C SER A 189 -46.86 -10.50 -12.73
N GLY A 190 -46.14 -11.56 -13.05
CA GLY A 190 -45.97 -12.03 -14.43
C GLY A 190 -44.90 -11.33 -15.22
N GLY A 191 -43.87 -10.79 -14.56
CA GLY A 191 -42.72 -10.19 -15.25
C GLY A 191 -42.06 -11.12 -16.26
N ILE A 192 -42.06 -12.41 -16.00
CA ILE A 192 -41.58 -13.45 -16.94
C ILE A 192 -42.55 -13.67 -18.12
N ALA A 193 -43.86 -13.58 -17.88
CA ALA A 193 -44.87 -13.80 -18.93
C ALA A 193 -44.80 -12.70 -20.01
N ARG A 194 -44.46 -11.46 -19.64
CA ARG A 194 -44.24 -10.36 -20.59
C ARG A 194 -42.99 -10.54 -21.44
N MET A 195 -41.96 -11.21 -20.93
CA MET A 195 -40.74 -11.53 -21.67
C MET A 195 -40.94 -12.67 -22.68
N LEU A 196 -41.93 -13.52 -22.49
CA LEU A 196 -42.21 -14.66 -23.34
C LEU A 196 -43.30 -14.42 -24.41
N GLY A 197 -43.83 -13.20 -24.52
CA GLY A 197 -44.65 -12.76 -25.67
C GLY A 197 -46.07 -13.31 -25.69
N GLU A 198 -46.70 -13.52 -24.53
CA GLU A 198 -48.14 -13.74 -24.42
C GLU A 198 -48.91 -12.43 -24.20
#